data_35d25db2f8e654ca2720d13a34261e38
#
_entry.id   35d25db2f8e654ca2720d13a34261e38
#
_cell.length_a   1.000
_cell.length_b   1.000
_cell.length_c   1.000
_cell.angle_alpha   90.00
_cell.angle_beta   90.00
_cell.angle_gamma   90.00
#
_symmetry.space_group_name_H-M   'P 1'
#
loop_
_entity.id
_entity.type
_entity.pdbx_description
1 polymer ?
#
loop_
_entity_poly.entity_id
_entity_poly.type
_entity_poly.pdbx_seq_one_letter_code
_entity_poly.pdbx_strand_id
1 'polypeptide(L)'
;MDFFQTLLITVVIFAVMVAGYLLVTGSGAGKAQKRRLDALRYRHSENTTTKVESQLKKAIAARKPKAHNVKGAGSRTEALAMRLDRTGKGWTLSQYVYASLGLWMAVAVILFLQTGAALLALGVGLVAGLGIPHMLVGFFINKRTNQFTAKFPDAIELLVRGLRSGLPVTETLAVVAQEVPGPVGIEFKGVVERIKIGKTMEDSLQETADRLGISEFNFFCITLAIQRETGGNLAETLSNLADVLRKRSQMKLKIKAMSSESKASAIIVGSLPFIVFGLIYWINPDYIGGFFYEDRLIVAGLGGLVWMSIGVFIMAKMVNFEI
;
A
#
# COMPACT_ATOMS: atom_id res chain seq x y z
N MET A 1 -29.45 -2.37 31.46
CA MET A 1 -28.36 -1.86 30.56
C MET A 1 -29.05 -1.15 29.42
N ASP A 2 -28.80 0.14 29.26
CA ASP A 2 -29.52 0.94 28.28
C ASP A 2 -29.18 0.48 26.86
N PHE A 3 -30.20 0.46 25.98
CA PHE A 3 -30.08 0.08 24.55
C PHE A 3 -28.87 0.75 23.88
N PHE A 4 -28.57 1.98 24.27
CA PHE A 4 -27.43 2.74 23.76
C PHE A 4 -26.08 2.14 24.20
N GLN A 5 -26.00 1.57 25.40
CA GLN A 5 -24.77 0.92 25.89
C GLN A 5 -24.49 -0.40 25.17
N THR A 6 -25.51 -1.20 24.91
CA THR A 6 -25.36 -2.47 24.18
C THR A 6 -25.04 -2.24 22.70
N LEU A 7 -25.65 -1.26 22.06
CA LEU A 7 -25.32 -0.84 20.69
C LEU A 7 -23.87 -0.36 20.60
N LEU A 8 -23.44 0.45 21.55
CA LEU A 8 -22.09 1.01 21.59
C LEU A 8 -21.02 -0.08 21.82
N ILE A 9 -21.30 -1.05 22.69
CA ILE A 9 -20.44 -2.21 22.93
C ILE A 9 -20.33 -3.07 21.66
N THR A 10 -21.44 -3.28 20.94
CA THR A 10 -21.45 -4.08 19.72
C THR A 10 -20.67 -3.40 18.58
N VAL A 11 -20.81 -2.09 18.43
CA VAL A 11 -20.05 -1.31 17.46
C VAL A 11 -18.57 -1.28 17.81
N VAL A 12 -18.21 -1.18 19.07
CA VAL A 12 -16.82 -1.22 19.52
C VAL A 12 -16.19 -2.59 19.30
N ILE A 13 -16.89 -3.69 19.61
CA ILE A 13 -16.42 -5.06 19.33
C ILE A 13 -16.24 -5.26 17.82
N PHE A 14 -17.18 -4.78 17.01
CA PHE A 14 -17.07 -4.85 15.55
C PHE A 14 -15.90 -4.03 15.03
N ALA A 15 -15.69 -2.81 15.51
CA ALA A 15 -14.55 -1.97 15.14
C ALA A 15 -13.21 -2.59 15.54
N VAL A 16 -13.13 -3.24 16.71
CA VAL A 16 -11.93 -3.97 17.18
C VAL A 16 -11.68 -5.21 16.33
N MET A 17 -12.72 -5.96 15.96
CA MET A 17 -12.61 -7.11 15.05
C MET A 17 -12.14 -6.67 13.66
N VAL A 18 -12.68 -5.58 13.09
CA VAL A 18 -12.28 -5.04 11.79
C VAL A 18 -10.85 -4.50 11.85
N ALA A 19 -10.48 -3.79 12.91
CA ALA A 19 -9.11 -3.31 13.12
C ALA A 19 -8.11 -4.47 13.30
N GLY A 20 -8.47 -5.50 14.07
CA GLY A 20 -7.68 -6.73 14.21
C GLY A 20 -7.52 -7.48 12.89
N TYR A 21 -8.57 -7.56 12.10
CA TYR A 21 -8.54 -8.15 10.75
C TYR A 21 -7.61 -7.37 9.81
N LEU A 22 -7.67 -6.05 9.80
CA LEU A 22 -6.80 -5.20 8.99
C LEU A 22 -5.33 -5.28 9.42
N LEU A 23 -5.05 -5.46 10.71
CA LEU A 23 -3.69 -5.67 11.22
C LEU A 23 -3.13 -7.05 10.85
N VAL A 24 -3.93 -8.10 10.86
CA VAL A 24 -3.51 -9.45 10.50
C VAL A 24 -3.34 -9.61 8.98
N THR A 25 -4.21 -9.03 8.17
CA THR A 25 -4.13 -9.10 6.71
C THR A 25 -3.07 -8.15 6.13
N GLY A 26 -2.72 -7.08 6.84
CA GLY A 26 -1.73 -6.08 6.38
C GLY A 26 -0.27 -6.49 6.48
N SER A 27 0.11 -7.54 7.21
CA SER A 27 1.52 -7.66 7.62
C SER A 27 2.28 -8.96 7.35
N GLY A 28 1.79 -9.92 6.58
CA GLY A 28 2.73 -11.01 6.44
C GLY A 28 2.39 -12.27 5.64
N ALA A 29 1.16 -12.58 5.40
CA ALA A 29 0.81 -13.85 4.74
C ALA A 29 1.22 -13.92 3.25
N GLY A 30 1.33 -12.77 2.56
CA GLY A 30 1.70 -12.72 1.14
C GLY A 30 3.15 -13.08 0.82
N LYS A 31 4.09 -12.92 1.74
CA LYS A 31 5.52 -13.19 1.46
C LYS A 31 5.89 -14.67 1.44
N ALA A 32 5.27 -15.48 2.27
CA ALA A 32 5.55 -16.92 2.34
C ALA A 32 4.91 -17.69 1.16
N GLN A 33 3.72 -17.27 0.75
CA GLN A 33 2.99 -17.88 -0.37
C GLN A 33 3.60 -17.52 -1.73
N LYS A 34 4.07 -16.26 -1.90
CA LYS A 34 4.84 -15.86 -3.10
C LYS A 34 6.12 -16.68 -3.28
N ARG A 35 6.86 -16.95 -2.22
CA ARG A 35 8.07 -17.78 -2.32
C ARG A 35 7.80 -19.23 -2.77
N ARG A 36 6.65 -19.81 -2.39
CA ARG A 36 6.26 -21.16 -2.82
C ARG A 36 5.77 -21.21 -4.27
N LEU A 37 5.00 -20.22 -4.70
CA LEU A 37 4.53 -20.08 -6.09
C LEU A 37 5.68 -19.77 -7.06
N ASP A 38 6.63 -18.94 -6.68
CA ASP A 38 7.84 -18.68 -7.48
C ASP A 38 8.69 -19.94 -7.63
N ALA A 39 8.82 -20.78 -6.59
CA ALA A 39 9.56 -22.04 -6.65
C ALA A 39 8.90 -23.07 -7.58
N LEU A 40 7.58 -23.10 -7.69
CA LEU A 40 6.85 -24.00 -8.60
C LEU A 40 6.88 -23.51 -10.06
N ARG A 41 6.85 -22.19 -10.27
CA ARG A 41 6.94 -21.56 -11.60
C ARG A 41 8.32 -21.78 -12.25
N TYR A 42 9.39 -21.86 -11.43
CA TYR A 42 10.76 -22.15 -11.89
C TYR A 42 10.94 -23.57 -12.46
N ARG A 43 10.06 -24.50 -12.13
CA ARG A 43 10.18 -25.91 -12.54
C ARG A 43 9.59 -26.23 -13.92
N HIS A 44 8.78 -25.31 -14.52
CA HIS A 44 7.99 -25.64 -15.72
C HIS A 44 8.16 -24.65 -16.90
N SER A 45 9.16 -23.75 -16.88
CA SER A 45 9.36 -22.79 -17.97
C SER A 45 10.75 -22.97 -18.59
N GLU A 46 10.80 -23.81 -19.59
CA GLU A 46 11.92 -23.95 -20.53
C GLU A 46 11.77 -22.92 -21.66
N ASN A 47 12.08 -21.65 -21.41
CA ASN A 47 12.14 -20.63 -22.46
C ASN A 47 13.36 -19.72 -22.27
N THR A 48 13.98 -19.34 -23.37
CA THR A 48 15.23 -18.58 -23.48
C THR A 48 15.21 -17.25 -22.76
N THR A 49 14.04 -16.62 -22.59
CA THR A 49 13.80 -15.40 -21.81
C THR A 49 14.05 -15.59 -20.31
N THR A 50 13.83 -16.79 -19.78
CA THR A 50 14.08 -17.12 -18.36
C THR A 50 15.58 -17.26 -18.04
N LYS A 51 16.42 -17.64 -19.02
CA LYS A 51 17.88 -17.66 -18.83
C LYS A 51 18.45 -16.25 -18.68
N VAL A 52 17.98 -15.30 -19.47
CA VAL A 52 18.36 -13.88 -19.36
C VAL A 52 17.88 -13.29 -18.04
N GLU A 53 16.63 -13.57 -17.64
CA GLU A 53 16.10 -13.13 -16.33
C GLU A 53 16.84 -13.76 -15.14
N SER A 54 17.28 -15.01 -15.24
CA SER A 54 18.03 -15.69 -14.18
C SER A 54 19.46 -15.18 -14.07
N GLN A 55 20.09 -14.85 -15.19
CA GLN A 55 21.41 -14.19 -15.22
C GLN A 55 21.32 -12.77 -14.70
N LEU A 56 20.26 -12.01 -15.06
CA LEU A 56 19.97 -10.70 -14.49
C LEU A 56 19.73 -10.78 -12.98
N LYS A 57 18.95 -11.74 -12.51
CA LYS A 57 18.72 -11.96 -11.06
C LYS A 57 19.99 -12.38 -10.33
N LYS A 58 20.88 -13.17 -10.94
CA LYS A 58 22.19 -13.51 -10.38
C LYS A 58 23.13 -12.30 -10.35
N ALA A 59 23.15 -11.49 -11.41
CA ALA A 59 23.90 -10.24 -11.44
C ALA A 59 23.40 -9.22 -10.41
N ILE A 60 22.06 -9.11 -10.24
CA ILE A 60 21.42 -8.31 -9.19
C ILE A 60 21.74 -8.85 -7.79
N ALA A 61 21.77 -10.16 -7.60
CA ALA A 61 22.10 -10.78 -6.32
C ALA A 61 23.60 -10.68 -5.99
N ALA A 62 24.47 -10.74 -6.99
CA ALA A 62 25.90 -10.54 -6.84
C ALA A 62 26.29 -9.08 -6.61
N ARG A 63 25.48 -8.14 -7.15
CA ARG A 63 25.57 -6.69 -6.95
C ARG A 63 24.65 -6.16 -5.85
N LYS A 64 24.09 -7.01 -4.98
CA LYS A 64 23.58 -6.45 -3.74
C LYS A 64 24.72 -5.59 -3.20
N PRO A 65 24.57 -4.24 -3.17
CA PRO A 65 25.49 -3.41 -2.44
C PRO A 65 25.56 -4.13 -1.10
N LYS A 66 26.78 -4.37 -0.59
CA LYS A 66 26.94 -4.71 0.82
C LYS A 66 25.99 -3.81 1.53
N ALA A 67 24.80 -4.33 1.86
CA ALA A 67 23.91 -3.64 2.76
C ALA A 67 24.88 -3.26 3.84
N HIS A 68 25.13 -1.98 3.95
CA HIS A 68 25.93 -1.44 5.04
C HIS A 68 25.23 -2.08 6.20
N ASN A 69 25.88 -3.10 6.73
CA ASN A 69 25.41 -3.90 7.84
C ASN A 69 25.49 -2.94 9.01
N VAL A 70 24.59 -1.99 9.03
CA VAL A 70 24.16 -1.31 10.23
C VAL A 70 23.44 -2.40 11.01
N LYS A 71 24.25 -3.32 11.53
CA LYS A 71 23.96 -4.12 12.70
C LYS A 71 23.97 -3.17 13.88
N GLY A 72 22.95 -2.37 13.93
CA GLY A 72 22.46 -1.62 15.04
C GLY A 72 20.98 -1.60 14.77
N ALA A 73 20.17 -2.00 15.72
CA ALA A 73 18.75 -1.87 15.69
C ALA A 73 18.42 -0.45 15.20
N GLY A 74 18.17 -0.30 13.89
CA GLY A 74 17.62 0.91 13.34
C GLY A 74 16.37 1.16 14.16
N SER A 75 16.44 2.16 15.01
CA SER A 75 15.39 2.45 15.97
C SER A 75 14.07 2.40 15.20
N ARG A 76 13.02 1.82 15.79
CA ARG A 76 11.66 1.87 15.23
C ARG A 76 11.29 3.26 14.74
N THR A 77 11.92 4.28 15.34
CA THR A 77 11.84 5.68 14.97
C THR A 77 12.45 6.01 13.60
N GLU A 78 13.57 5.40 13.20
CA GLU A 78 14.15 5.58 11.84
C GLU A 78 13.29 4.95 10.76
N ALA A 79 12.75 3.76 11.03
CA ALA A 79 11.80 3.11 10.10
C ALA A 79 10.53 3.94 9.92
N LEU A 80 10.01 4.58 10.98
CA LEU A 80 8.88 5.49 10.91
C LEU A 80 9.25 6.79 10.18
N ALA A 81 10.43 7.36 10.43
CA ALA A 81 10.91 8.55 9.75
C ALA A 81 11.02 8.32 8.24
N MET A 82 11.60 7.19 7.80
CA MET A 82 11.63 6.81 6.38
C MET A 82 10.23 6.61 5.77
N ARG A 83 9.29 6.06 6.55
CA ARG A 83 7.90 5.94 6.08
C ARG A 83 7.23 7.30 5.91
N LEU A 84 7.48 8.24 6.83
CA LEU A 84 6.94 9.59 6.74
C LEU A 84 7.53 10.33 5.53
N ASP A 85 8.83 10.21 5.28
CA ASP A 85 9.50 10.81 4.12
C ASP A 85 8.92 10.30 2.78
N ARG A 86 8.55 9.01 2.71
CA ARG A 86 7.86 8.43 1.54
C ARG A 86 6.51 9.07 1.23
N THR A 87 5.86 9.73 2.20
CA THR A 87 4.61 10.46 1.94
C THR A 87 4.83 11.71 1.08
N GLY A 88 6.03 12.28 1.11
CA GLY A 88 6.41 13.50 0.40
C GLY A 88 5.77 14.78 0.92
N LYS A 89 5.16 14.74 2.09
CA LYS A 89 4.52 15.91 2.72
C LYS A 89 5.43 16.62 3.73
N GLY A 90 6.68 16.15 3.91
CA GLY A 90 7.61 16.74 4.86
C GLY A 90 7.17 16.60 6.33
N TRP A 91 6.34 15.61 6.63
CA TRP A 91 5.92 15.40 8.02
C TRP A 91 7.07 14.93 8.89
N THR A 92 7.30 15.64 9.97
CA THR A 92 8.31 15.27 10.96
C THR A 92 7.78 14.19 11.90
N LEU A 93 8.71 13.40 12.44
CA LEU A 93 8.37 12.35 13.41
C LEU A 93 7.64 12.94 14.63
N SER A 94 8.04 14.14 15.09
CA SER A 94 7.39 14.83 16.21
C SER A 94 5.94 15.18 15.90
N GLN A 95 5.64 15.70 14.70
CA GLN A 95 4.26 15.99 14.29
C GLN A 95 3.40 14.75 14.27
N TYR A 96 3.93 13.62 13.78
CA TYR A 96 3.23 12.33 13.79
C TYR A 96 2.89 11.87 15.21
N VAL A 97 3.87 11.96 16.14
CA VAL A 97 3.67 11.57 17.54
C VAL A 97 2.66 12.48 18.22
N TYR A 98 2.75 13.80 18.05
CA TYR A 98 1.76 14.73 18.62
C TYR A 98 0.35 14.51 18.07
N ALA A 99 0.22 14.27 16.77
CA ALA A 99 -1.08 13.97 16.16
C ALA A 99 -1.68 12.65 16.69
N SER A 100 -0.84 11.62 16.86
CA SER A 100 -1.26 10.33 17.42
C SER A 100 -1.70 10.46 18.88
N LEU A 101 -0.95 11.23 19.68
CA LEU A 101 -1.22 11.43 21.10
C LEU A 101 -2.45 12.32 21.32
N GLY A 102 -2.61 13.37 20.50
CA GLY A 102 -3.80 14.21 20.50
C GLY A 102 -5.07 13.45 20.13
N LEU A 103 -5.00 12.62 19.10
CA LEU A 103 -6.12 11.78 18.68
C LEU A 103 -6.49 10.72 19.75
N TRP A 104 -5.46 10.08 20.35
CA TRP A 104 -5.67 9.16 21.47
C TRP A 104 -6.40 9.84 22.63
N MET A 105 -5.91 11.01 23.06
CA MET A 105 -6.50 11.75 24.17
C MET A 105 -7.93 12.20 23.86
N ALA A 106 -8.18 12.72 22.65
CA ALA A 106 -9.52 13.16 22.23
C ALA A 106 -10.53 12.00 22.27
N VAL A 107 -10.19 10.85 21.69
CA VAL A 107 -11.05 9.66 21.66
C VAL A 107 -11.26 9.11 23.08
N ALA A 108 -10.21 9.05 23.89
CA ALA A 108 -10.30 8.57 25.28
C ALA A 108 -11.22 9.46 26.14
N VAL A 109 -11.08 10.79 26.03
CA VAL A 109 -11.93 11.73 26.77
C VAL A 109 -13.40 11.63 26.35
N ILE A 110 -13.68 11.59 25.03
CA ILE A 110 -15.05 11.47 24.52
C ILE A 110 -15.72 10.19 25.03
N LEU A 111 -15.02 9.07 24.94
CA LEU A 111 -15.54 7.78 25.41
C LEU A 111 -15.69 7.74 26.92
N PHE A 112 -14.76 8.31 27.67
CA PHE A 112 -14.87 8.37 29.14
C PHE A 112 -16.07 9.19 29.58
N LEU A 113 -16.34 10.34 28.97
CA LEU A 113 -17.51 11.19 29.28
C LEU A 113 -18.83 10.50 28.93
N GLN A 114 -18.87 9.64 27.91
CA GLN A 114 -20.09 8.93 27.50
C GLN A 114 -20.32 7.63 28.30
N THR A 115 -19.29 6.88 28.61
CA THR A 115 -19.42 5.52 29.19
C THR A 115 -19.05 5.43 30.66
N GLY A 116 -18.28 6.39 31.21
CA GLY A 116 -17.74 6.34 32.56
C GLY A 116 -16.68 5.23 32.78
N ALA A 117 -16.40 4.38 31.77
CA ALA A 117 -15.52 3.22 31.86
C ALA A 117 -14.10 3.59 31.44
N ALA A 118 -13.22 3.92 32.40
CA ALA A 118 -11.86 4.37 32.14
C ALA A 118 -11.00 3.38 31.36
N LEU A 119 -11.05 2.09 31.68
CA LEU A 119 -10.26 1.06 30.98
C LEU A 119 -10.66 0.90 29.50
N LEU A 120 -11.97 0.95 29.21
CA LEU A 120 -12.50 0.90 27.85
C LEU A 120 -12.10 2.14 27.05
N ALA A 121 -12.23 3.32 27.63
CA ALA A 121 -11.85 4.58 27.00
C ALA A 121 -10.35 4.64 26.65
N LEU A 122 -9.49 4.21 27.56
CA LEU A 122 -8.04 4.13 27.32
C LEU A 122 -7.69 3.09 26.25
N GLY A 123 -8.29 1.90 26.28
CA GLY A 123 -8.01 0.84 25.31
C GLY A 123 -8.43 1.21 23.87
N VAL A 124 -9.66 1.68 23.69
CA VAL A 124 -10.18 2.09 22.38
C VAL A 124 -9.46 3.34 21.86
N GLY A 125 -9.19 4.30 22.75
CA GLY A 125 -8.39 5.48 22.44
C GLY A 125 -7.00 5.10 21.91
N LEU A 126 -6.30 4.14 22.55
CA LEU A 126 -4.98 3.68 22.12
C LEU A 126 -5.01 3.03 20.75
N VAL A 127 -6.00 2.19 20.48
CA VAL A 127 -6.18 1.57 19.15
C VAL A 127 -6.46 2.64 18.09
N ALA A 128 -7.30 3.62 18.37
CA ALA A 128 -7.60 4.71 17.45
C ALA A 128 -6.39 5.62 17.23
N GLY A 129 -5.70 6.01 18.30
CA GLY A 129 -4.54 6.92 18.27
C GLY A 129 -3.33 6.34 17.53
N LEU A 130 -3.13 5.03 17.56
CA LEU A 130 -2.06 4.36 16.81
C LEU A 130 -2.53 3.89 15.41
N GLY A 131 -3.77 3.40 15.30
CA GLY A 131 -4.30 2.81 14.08
C GLY A 131 -4.60 3.83 13.00
N ILE A 132 -5.32 4.90 13.33
CA ILE A 132 -5.77 5.91 12.36
C ILE A 132 -4.58 6.64 11.72
N PRO A 133 -3.60 7.20 12.46
CA PRO A 133 -2.45 7.84 11.82
C PRO A 133 -1.61 6.87 10.98
N HIS A 134 -1.47 5.62 11.42
CA HIS A 134 -0.76 4.60 10.65
C HIS A 134 -1.46 4.28 9.31
N MET A 135 -2.79 4.16 9.30
CA MET A 135 -3.57 3.97 8.07
C MET A 135 -3.49 5.19 7.15
N LEU A 136 -3.56 6.41 7.69
CA LEU A 136 -3.45 7.63 6.92
C LEU A 136 -2.09 7.75 6.22
N VAL A 137 -1.00 7.50 6.94
CA VAL A 137 0.35 7.47 6.36
C VAL A 137 0.44 6.43 5.25
N GLY A 138 -0.06 5.21 5.48
CA GLY A 138 -0.14 4.16 4.46
C GLY A 138 -0.92 4.59 3.22
N PHE A 139 -2.06 5.24 3.40
CA PHE A 139 -2.88 5.76 2.31
C PHE A 139 -2.15 6.80 1.46
N PHE A 140 -1.46 7.76 2.10
CA PHE A 140 -0.69 8.78 1.38
C PHE A 140 0.51 8.19 0.64
N ILE A 141 1.22 7.22 1.24
CA ILE A 141 2.31 6.50 0.56
C ILE A 141 1.78 5.79 -0.67
N ASN A 142 0.70 5.00 -0.54
CA ASN A 142 0.11 4.27 -1.66
C ASN A 142 -0.38 5.22 -2.76
N LYS A 143 -1.01 6.34 -2.39
CA LYS A 143 -1.46 7.36 -3.34
C LYS A 143 -0.28 7.93 -4.14
N ARG A 144 0.81 8.32 -3.45
CA ARG A 144 2.01 8.87 -4.08
C ARG A 144 2.71 7.82 -4.97
N THR A 145 2.86 6.59 -4.48
CA THR A 145 3.44 5.48 -5.24
C THR A 145 2.64 5.19 -6.51
N ASN A 146 1.30 5.16 -6.42
CA ASN A 146 0.44 4.94 -7.58
C ASN A 146 0.55 6.09 -8.59
N GLN A 147 0.60 7.34 -8.12
CA GLN A 147 0.82 8.51 -8.99
C GLN A 147 2.19 8.46 -9.67
N PHE A 148 3.23 8.06 -8.93
CA PHE A 148 4.57 7.87 -9.47
C PHE A 148 4.59 6.79 -10.56
N THR A 149 4.11 5.59 -10.23
CA THR A 149 4.12 4.44 -11.16
C THR A 149 3.28 4.69 -12.41
N ALA A 150 2.21 5.47 -12.31
CA ALA A 150 1.37 5.82 -13.45
C ALA A 150 2.07 6.77 -14.44
N LYS A 151 2.88 7.71 -13.93
CA LYS A 151 3.58 8.70 -14.75
C LYS A 151 5.02 8.32 -15.11
N PHE A 152 5.56 7.29 -14.49
CA PHE A 152 6.94 6.87 -14.69
C PHE A 152 7.23 6.36 -16.11
N PRO A 153 6.35 5.62 -16.81
CA PRO A 153 6.57 5.26 -18.21
C PRO A 153 6.71 6.48 -19.13
N ASP A 154 5.91 7.53 -18.91
CA ASP A 154 5.97 8.78 -19.69
C ASP A 154 7.34 9.46 -19.47
N ALA A 155 7.85 9.46 -18.24
CA ALA A 155 9.18 9.99 -17.92
C ALA A 155 10.30 9.22 -18.64
N ILE A 156 10.22 7.89 -18.66
CA ILE A 156 11.21 7.07 -19.40
C ILE A 156 11.13 7.34 -20.90
N GLU A 157 9.94 7.50 -21.45
CA GLU A 157 9.77 7.82 -22.86
C GLU A 157 10.36 9.19 -23.23
N LEU A 158 10.24 10.18 -22.33
CA LEU A 158 10.89 11.47 -22.49
C LEU A 158 12.42 11.35 -22.43
N LEU A 159 12.96 10.51 -21.52
CA LEU A 159 14.38 10.17 -21.49
C LEU A 159 14.84 9.55 -22.82
N VAL A 160 14.07 8.59 -23.35
CA VAL A 160 14.40 7.94 -24.64
C VAL A 160 14.46 8.95 -25.78
N ARG A 161 13.51 9.90 -25.84
CA ARG A 161 13.51 10.95 -26.86
C ARG A 161 14.74 11.84 -26.77
N GLY A 162 15.11 12.28 -25.56
CA GLY A 162 16.30 13.09 -25.36
C GLY A 162 17.59 12.34 -25.71
N LEU A 163 17.71 11.07 -25.34
CA LEU A 163 18.85 10.24 -25.69
C LEU A 163 18.97 10.00 -27.20
N ARG A 164 17.85 9.76 -27.89
CA ARG A 164 17.83 9.62 -29.36
C ARG A 164 18.19 10.91 -30.10
N SER A 165 17.93 12.07 -29.51
CA SER A 165 18.38 13.37 -30.06
C SER A 165 19.85 13.69 -29.79
N GLY A 166 20.58 12.79 -29.10
CA GLY A 166 22.00 12.94 -28.78
C GLY A 166 22.27 13.72 -27.48
N LEU A 167 21.26 14.05 -26.69
CA LEU A 167 21.47 14.73 -25.42
C LEU A 167 22.17 13.79 -24.40
N PRO A 168 23.10 14.30 -23.60
CA PRO A 168 23.67 13.56 -22.48
C PRO A 168 22.60 13.10 -21.49
N VAL A 169 22.81 11.93 -20.87
CA VAL A 169 21.85 11.34 -19.90
C VAL A 169 21.52 12.33 -18.77
N THR A 170 22.52 13.05 -18.25
CA THR A 170 22.34 14.04 -17.16
C THR A 170 21.44 15.20 -17.56
N GLU A 171 21.57 15.71 -18.80
CA GLU A 171 20.69 16.75 -19.31
C GLU A 171 19.28 16.24 -19.55
N THR A 172 19.17 15.02 -20.08
CA THR A 172 17.86 14.39 -20.28
C THR A 172 17.13 14.18 -18.95
N LEU A 173 17.84 13.81 -17.87
CA LEU A 173 17.28 13.74 -16.52
C LEU A 173 16.77 15.11 -16.04
N ALA A 174 17.48 16.19 -16.37
CA ALA A 174 17.06 17.56 -16.03
C ALA A 174 15.79 17.98 -16.80
N VAL A 175 15.67 17.61 -18.06
CA VAL A 175 14.44 17.82 -18.86
C VAL A 175 13.25 17.08 -18.21
N VAL A 176 13.42 15.82 -17.84
CA VAL A 176 12.36 15.06 -17.16
C VAL A 176 11.96 15.70 -15.84
N ALA A 177 12.92 16.22 -15.07
CA ALA A 177 12.65 16.89 -13.81
C ALA A 177 11.80 18.17 -13.99
N GLN A 178 11.86 18.82 -15.13
CA GLN A 178 11.11 20.03 -15.44
C GLN A 178 9.76 19.75 -16.09
N GLU A 179 9.73 18.82 -17.05
CA GLU A 179 8.57 18.57 -17.90
C GLU A 179 7.54 17.61 -17.27
N VAL A 180 7.98 16.65 -16.43
CA VAL A 180 7.08 15.66 -15.85
C VAL A 180 6.49 16.16 -14.54
N PRO A 181 5.16 16.43 -14.47
CA PRO A 181 4.56 16.92 -13.25
C PRO A 181 4.39 15.84 -12.18
N GLY A 182 4.30 16.29 -10.94
CA GLY A 182 3.98 15.41 -9.81
C GLY A 182 5.19 14.70 -9.20
N PRO A 183 5.00 13.54 -8.54
CA PRO A 183 6.05 12.91 -7.75
C PRO A 183 7.26 12.47 -8.57
N VAL A 184 7.09 12.13 -9.85
CA VAL A 184 8.20 11.73 -10.74
C VAL A 184 9.16 12.90 -10.94
N GLY A 185 8.67 14.07 -11.38
CA GLY A 185 9.52 15.24 -11.60
C GLY A 185 10.23 15.70 -10.32
N ILE A 186 9.54 15.65 -9.17
CA ILE A 186 10.14 16.00 -7.87
C ILE A 186 11.32 15.07 -7.56
N GLU A 187 11.19 13.78 -7.78
CA GLU A 187 12.25 12.81 -7.51
C GLU A 187 13.43 12.98 -8.47
N PHE A 188 13.16 13.18 -9.77
CA PHE A 188 14.21 13.45 -10.76
C PHE A 188 14.90 14.79 -10.51
N LYS A 189 14.18 15.82 -10.04
CA LYS A 189 14.78 17.09 -9.62
C LYS A 189 15.77 16.86 -8.47
N GLY A 190 15.40 16.08 -7.45
CA GLY A 190 16.31 15.73 -6.36
C GLY A 190 17.53 14.92 -6.84
N VAL A 191 17.39 14.05 -7.85
CA VAL A 191 18.54 13.36 -8.48
C VAL A 191 19.48 14.38 -9.14
N VAL A 192 18.93 15.27 -9.98
CA VAL A 192 19.72 16.29 -10.70
C VAL A 192 20.43 17.24 -9.73
N GLU A 193 19.77 17.66 -8.66
CA GLU A 193 20.39 18.52 -7.63
C GLU A 193 21.57 17.80 -6.95
N ARG A 194 21.46 16.52 -6.62
CA ARG A 194 22.58 15.74 -6.06
C ARG A 194 23.74 15.59 -7.05
N ILE A 195 23.47 15.41 -8.33
CA ILE A 195 24.51 15.39 -9.37
C ILE A 195 25.24 16.74 -9.45
N LYS A 196 24.50 17.85 -9.40
CA LYS A 196 25.07 19.20 -9.41
C LYS A 196 26.00 19.50 -8.23
N ILE A 197 25.76 18.92 -7.08
CA ILE A 197 26.65 19.05 -5.91
C ILE A 197 27.78 18.01 -5.87
N GLY A 198 28.01 17.28 -6.99
CA GLY A 198 29.16 16.40 -7.17
C GLY A 198 28.95 14.93 -6.84
N LYS A 199 27.70 14.48 -6.51
CA LYS A 199 27.41 13.04 -6.39
C LYS A 199 27.39 12.38 -7.78
N THR A 200 27.78 11.12 -7.83
CA THR A 200 27.64 10.34 -9.08
C THR A 200 26.15 10.18 -9.44
N MET A 201 25.86 9.99 -10.71
CA MET A 201 24.50 9.75 -11.16
C MET A 201 23.96 8.44 -10.59
N GLU A 202 24.78 7.40 -10.56
CA GLU A 202 24.46 6.09 -10.03
C GLU A 202 24.09 6.15 -8.54
N ASP A 203 24.92 6.81 -7.71
CA ASP A 203 24.64 6.96 -6.29
C ASP A 203 23.38 7.79 -6.05
N SER A 204 23.18 8.85 -6.83
CA SER A 204 22.00 9.72 -6.71
C SER A 204 20.71 9.00 -7.06
N LEU A 205 20.74 8.15 -8.09
CA LEU A 205 19.61 7.31 -8.48
C LEU A 205 19.34 6.19 -7.49
N GLN A 206 20.41 5.51 -7.00
CA GLN A 206 20.29 4.43 -6.03
C GLN A 206 19.73 4.93 -4.69
N GLU A 207 20.20 6.06 -4.19
CA GLU A 207 19.67 6.70 -2.98
C GLU A 207 18.17 7.02 -3.12
N THR A 208 17.75 7.47 -4.30
CA THR A 208 16.34 7.71 -4.60
C THR A 208 15.55 6.40 -4.66
N ALA A 209 16.12 5.35 -5.26
CA ALA A 209 15.50 4.02 -5.34
C ALA A 209 15.26 3.42 -3.94
N ASP A 210 16.26 3.51 -3.06
CA ASP A 210 16.18 3.00 -1.69
C ASP A 210 15.13 3.76 -0.87
N ARG A 211 15.06 5.08 -1.04
CA ARG A 211 14.07 5.93 -0.39
C ARG A 211 12.65 5.66 -0.88
N LEU A 212 12.44 5.58 -2.18
CA LEU A 212 11.11 5.32 -2.76
C LEU A 212 10.62 3.90 -2.47
N GLY A 213 11.49 2.90 -2.58
CA GLY A 213 11.15 1.49 -2.45
C GLY A 213 10.22 0.99 -3.56
N ILE A 214 10.23 1.62 -4.74
CA ILE A 214 9.43 1.28 -5.91
C ILE A 214 10.25 0.34 -6.80
N SER A 215 9.75 -0.87 -7.04
CA SER A 215 10.44 -1.90 -7.80
C SER A 215 10.76 -1.45 -9.23
N GLU A 216 9.85 -0.75 -9.86
CA GLU A 216 9.96 -0.25 -11.23
C GLU A 216 11.10 0.78 -11.35
N PHE A 217 11.25 1.66 -10.37
CA PHE A 217 12.32 2.65 -10.34
C PHE A 217 13.67 2.00 -10.04
N ASN A 218 13.72 1.03 -9.13
CA ASN A 218 14.95 0.28 -8.85
C ASN A 218 15.42 -0.48 -10.09
N PHE A 219 14.50 -1.09 -10.85
CA PHE A 219 14.82 -1.76 -12.10
C PHE A 219 15.39 -0.79 -13.15
N PHE A 220 14.83 0.40 -13.26
CA PHE A 220 15.34 1.48 -14.11
C PHE A 220 16.79 1.85 -13.72
N CYS A 221 17.08 2.07 -12.43
CA CYS A 221 18.42 2.41 -11.96
C CYS A 221 19.45 1.33 -12.32
N ILE A 222 19.11 0.05 -12.11
CA ILE A 222 19.97 -1.09 -12.43
C ILE A 222 20.21 -1.16 -13.93
N THR A 223 19.15 -1.02 -14.73
CA THR A 223 19.23 -1.05 -16.20
C THR A 223 20.16 0.05 -16.72
N LEU A 224 20.00 1.27 -16.22
CA LEU A 224 20.79 2.41 -16.61
C LEU A 224 22.28 2.22 -16.25
N ALA A 225 22.56 1.72 -15.04
CA ALA A 225 23.93 1.43 -14.61
C ALA A 225 24.60 0.36 -15.49
N ILE A 226 23.91 -0.77 -15.78
CA ILE A 226 24.44 -1.84 -16.63
C ILE A 226 24.72 -1.33 -18.05
N GLN A 227 23.77 -0.64 -18.68
CA GLN A 227 23.92 -0.18 -20.07
C GLN A 227 25.04 0.85 -20.20
N ARG A 228 25.27 1.65 -19.18
CA ARG A 228 26.36 2.61 -19.16
C ARG A 228 27.73 1.94 -19.04
N GLU A 229 27.84 0.88 -18.24
CA GLU A 229 29.09 0.11 -18.10
C GLU A 229 29.41 -0.72 -19.34
N THR A 230 28.40 -1.31 -19.95
CA THR A 230 28.57 -2.18 -21.14
C THR A 230 28.65 -1.42 -22.44
N GLY A 231 28.35 -0.11 -22.44
CA GLY A 231 28.29 0.72 -23.67
C GLY A 231 27.17 0.33 -24.62
N GLY A 232 26.11 -0.33 -24.12
CA GLY A 232 24.96 -0.77 -24.91
C GLY A 232 24.04 0.37 -25.36
N ASN A 233 23.05 0.02 -26.20
CA ASN A 233 22.05 0.98 -26.67
C ASN A 233 21.05 1.32 -25.54
N LEU A 234 21.39 2.34 -24.76
CA LEU A 234 20.59 2.80 -23.62
C LEU A 234 19.17 3.24 -24.04
N ALA A 235 19.04 3.94 -25.18
CA ALA A 235 17.74 4.43 -25.63
C ALA A 235 16.78 3.30 -26.01
N GLU A 236 17.27 2.24 -26.64
CA GLU A 236 16.47 1.05 -26.98
C GLU A 236 16.05 0.28 -25.73
N THR A 237 17.00 0.05 -24.81
CA THR A 237 16.70 -0.66 -23.56
C THR A 237 15.68 0.07 -22.70
N LEU A 238 15.79 1.41 -22.60
CA LEU A 238 14.81 2.21 -21.87
C LEU A 238 13.46 2.27 -22.60
N SER A 239 13.43 2.27 -23.94
CA SER A 239 12.19 2.17 -24.72
C SER A 239 11.44 0.88 -24.40
N ASN A 240 12.14 -0.24 -24.41
CA ASN A 240 11.57 -1.55 -24.06
C ASN A 240 11.07 -1.57 -22.60
N LEU A 241 11.79 -0.94 -21.68
CA LEU A 241 11.35 -0.79 -20.30
C LEU A 241 10.06 0.03 -20.20
N ALA A 242 9.96 1.16 -20.89
CA ALA A 242 8.75 1.99 -20.90
C ALA A 242 7.54 1.20 -21.41
N ASP A 243 7.71 0.43 -22.49
CA ASP A 243 6.65 -0.42 -23.06
C ASP A 243 6.17 -1.50 -22.10
N VAL A 244 7.11 -2.17 -21.42
CA VAL A 244 6.78 -3.20 -20.40
C VAL A 244 6.00 -2.57 -19.24
N LEU A 245 6.44 -1.40 -18.75
CA LEU A 245 5.76 -0.71 -17.65
C LEU A 245 4.37 -0.22 -18.06
N ARG A 246 4.22 0.29 -19.29
CA ARG A 246 2.93 0.72 -19.84
C ARG A 246 1.96 -0.46 -19.97
N LYS A 247 2.40 -1.58 -20.54
CA LYS A 247 1.60 -2.81 -20.64
C LYS A 247 1.19 -3.32 -19.26
N ARG A 248 2.11 -3.31 -18.29
CA ARG A 248 1.81 -3.69 -16.90
C ARG A 248 0.77 -2.77 -16.25
N SER A 249 0.87 -1.45 -16.47
CA SER A 249 -0.11 -0.48 -15.99
C SER A 249 -1.49 -0.72 -16.61
N GLN A 250 -1.55 -0.95 -17.92
CA GLN A 250 -2.80 -1.27 -18.63
C GLN A 250 -3.44 -2.58 -18.13
N MET A 251 -2.62 -3.61 -17.89
CA MET A 251 -3.11 -4.85 -17.30
C MET A 251 -3.72 -4.63 -15.92
N LYS A 252 -3.05 -3.85 -15.05
CA LYS A 252 -3.60 -3.50 -13.73
C LYS A 252 -4.96 -2.80 -13.83
N LEU A 253 -5.11 -1.89 -14.80
CA LEU A 253 -6.39 -1.21 -15.05
C LEU A 253 -7.48 -2.16 -15.55
N LYS A 254 -7.15 -3.08 -16.47
CA LYS A 254 -8.08 -4.12 -16.94
C LYS A 254 -8.54 -5.03 -15.80
N ILE A 255 -7.62 -5.52 -14.98
CA ILE A 255 -7.94 -6.36 -13.81
C ILE A 255 -8.85 -5.59 -12.85
N LYS A 256 -8.53 -4.31 -12.59
CA LYS A 256 -9.37 -3.46 -11.74
C LYS A 256 -10.78 -3.28 -12.31
N ALA A 257 -10.91 -3.07 -13.63
CA ALA A 257 -12.20 -2.94 -14.30
C ALA A 257 -13.02 -4.23 -14.19
N MET A 258 -12.41 -5.38 -14.48
CA MET A 258 -13.09 -6.69 -14.38
C MET A 258 -13.47 -7.04 -12.94
N SER A 259 -12.63 -6.70 -11.95
CA SER A 259 -12.93 -6.95 -10.54
C SER A 259 -13.96 -5.97 -9.96
N SER A 260 -14.21 -4.82 -10.60
CA SER A 260 -15.16 -3.84 -10.10
C SER A 260 -16.61 -4.30 -10.19
N GLU A 261 -16.96 -5.07 -11.23
CA GLU A 261 -18.29 -5.65 -11.40
C GLU A 261 -18.59 -6.70 -10.31
N SER A 262 -17.64 -7.61 -10.06
CA SER A 262 -17.75 -8.58 -8.97
C SER A 262 -17.82 -7.92 -7.60
N LYS A 263 -17.09 -6.82 -7.40
CA LYS A 263 -17.14 -6.02 -6.15
C LYS A 263 -18.50 -5.37 -5.94
N ALA A 264 -19.06 -4.78 -7.00
CA ALA A 264 -20.39 -4.16 -6.93
C ALA A 264 -21.46 -5.20 -6.55
N SER A 265 -21.46 -6.37 -7.22
CA SER A 265 -22.36 -7.46 -6.89
C SER A 265 -22.21 -7.96 -5.45
N ALA A 266 -20.97 -8.11 -4.98
CA ALA A 266 -20.70 -8.52 -3.60
C ALA A 266 -21.19 -7.50 -2.57
N ILE A 267 -21.04 -6.19 -2.85
CA ILE A 267 -21.54 -5.12 -1.96
C ILE A 267 -23.06 -5.12 -1.93
N ILE A 268 -23.74 -5.25 -3.09
CA ILE A 268 -25.20 -5.26 -3.19
C ILE A 268 -25.75 -6.45 -2.39
N VAL A 269 -25.26 -7.68 -2.66
CA VAL A 269 -25.69 -8.88 -1.95
C VAL A 269 -25.37 -8.82 -0.46
N GLY A 270 -24.18 -8.31 -0.10
CA GLY A 270 -23.76 -8.19 1.30
C GLY A 270 -24.50 -7.11 2.09
N SER A 271 -25.02 -6.06 1.44
CA SER A 271 -25.81 -5.00 2.09
C SER A 271 -27.29 -5.37 2.28
N LEU A 272 -27.80 -6.32 1.51
CA LEU A 272 -29.21 -6.68 1.49
C LEU A 272 -29.77 -7.10 2.87
N PRO A 273 -29.11 -7.95 3.68
CA PRO A 273 -29.57 -8.30 5.01
C PRO A 273 -29.70 -7.07 5.94
N PHE A 274 -28.77 -6.12 5.85
CA PHE A 274 -28.81 -4.89 6.66
C PHE A 274 -29.95 -3.97 6.24
N ILE A 275 -30.20 -3.86 4.93
CA ILE A 275 -31.31 -3.06 4.39
C ILE A 275 -32.64 -3.66 4.83
N VAL A 276 -32.79 -4.99 4.70
CA VAL A 276 -34.01 -5.69 5.13
C VAL A 276 -34.23 -5.55 6.63
N PHE A 277 -33.18 -5.72 7.44
CA PHE A 277 -33.27 -5.53 8.88
C PHE A 277 -33.69 -4.09 9.25
N GLY A 278 -33.13 -3.09 8.59
CA GLY A 278 -33.51 -1.69 8.79
C GLY A 278 -34.96 -1.38 8.38
N LEU A 279 -35.42 -1.96 7.26
CA LEU A 279 -36.80 -1.80 6.82
C LEU A 279 -37.80 -2.45 7.79
N ILE A 280 -37.54 -3.65 8.27
CA ILE A 280 -38.40 -4.32 9.26
C ILE A 280 -38.41 -3.54 10.56
N TYR A 281 -37.26 -3.02 11.01
CA TYR A 281 -37.20 -2.14 12.19
C TYR A 281 -38.04 -0.89 12.03
N TRP A 282 -38.08 -0.32 10.83
CA TRP A 282 -38.91 0.88 10.56
C TRP A 282 -40.41 0.56 10.58
N ILE A 283 -40.83 -0.60 10.00
CA ILE A 283 -42.24 -0.97 9.89
C ILE A 283 -42.78 -1.53 11.19
N ASN A 284 -42.01 -2.35 11.88
CA ASN A 284 -42.41 -3.02 13.13
C ASN A 284 -41.21 -3.14 14.09
N PRO A 285 -40.94 -2.05 14.89
CA PRO A 285 -39.81 -2.07 15.82
C PRO A 285 -39.92 -3.12 16.92
N ASP A 286 -41.15 -3.50 17.34
CA ASP A 286 -41.35 -4.49 18.39
C ASP A 286 -40.95 -5.91 17.95
N TYR A 287 -41.14 -6.25 16.67
CA TYR A 287 -40.71 -7.52 16.11
C TYR A 287 -39.20 -7.72 16.17
N ILE A 288 -38.45 -6.69 15.79
CA ILE A 288 -36.98 -6.73 15.86
C ILE A 288 -36.46 -6.46 17.27
N GLY A 289 -37.20 -5.72 18.08
CA GLY A 289 -36.86 -5.49 19.50
C GLY A 289 -36.61 -6.78 20.26
N GLY A 290 -37.34 -7.87 19.93
CA GLY A 290 -37.12 -9.20 20.51
C GLY A 290 -35.69 -9.73 20.34
N PHE A 291 -35.01 -9.39 19.26
CA PHE A 291 -33.61 -9.78 19.04
C PHE A 291 -32.63 -9.13 20.03
N PHE A 292 -33.04 -8.11 20.76
CA PHE A 292 -32.20 -7.41 21.73
C PHE A 292 -32.55 -7.73 23.20
N TYR A 293 -33.73 -8.34 23.45
CA TYR A 293 -34.23 -8.59 24.80
C TYR A 293 -34.46 -10.05 25.13
N GLU A 294 -34.68 -10.92 24.12
CA GLU A 294 -34.85 -12.34 24.31
C GLU A 294 -33.54 -13.11 24.16
N ASP A 295 -33.10 -13.82 25.21
CA ASP A 295 -31.83 -14.56 25.23
C ASP A 295 -31.68 -15.55 24.06
N ARG A 296 -32.77 -16.20 23.66
CA ARG A 296 -32.79 -17.17 22.54
C ARG A 296 -32.57 -16.47 21.19
N LEU A 297 -33.16 -15.31 20.99
CA LEU A 297 -33.05 -14.53 19.75
C LEU A 297 -31.69 -13.81 19.67
N ILE A 298 -31.10 -13.41 20.79
CA ILE A 298 -29.74 -12.86 20.86
C ILE A 298 -28.72 -13.90 20.39
N VAL A 299 -28.83 -15.16 20.85
CA VAL A 299 -27.94 -16.24 20.45
C VAL A 299 -28.12 -16.55 18.96
N ALA A 300 -29.35 -16.58 18.45
CA ALA A 300 -29.63 -16.80 17.04
C ALA A 300 -29.09 -15.65 16.17
N GLY A 301 -29.25 -14.39 16.61
CA GLY A 301 -28.74 -13.20 15.92
C GLY A 301 -27.20 -13.18 15.87
N LEU A 302 -26.53 -13.52 16.97
CA LEU A 302 -25.06 -13.65 17.01
C LEU A 302 -24.57 -14.79 16.09
N GLY A 303 -25.26 -15.93 16.07
CA GLY A 303 -24.96 -17.03 15.13
C GLY A 303 -25.08 -16.60 13.67
N GLY A 304 -26.15 -15.88 13.33
CA GLY A 304 -26.35 -15.29 12.01
C GLY A 304 -25.27 -14.29 11.61
N LEU A 305 -24.87 -13.43 12.53
CA LEU A 305 -23.78 -12.46 12.31
C LEU A 305 -22.43 -13.15 12.05
N VAL A 306 -22.11 -14.20 12.81
CA VAL A 306 -20.89 -15.00 12.59
C VAL A 306 -20.93 -15.66 11.21
N TRP A 307 -22.05 -16.27 10.84
CA TRP A 307 -22.21 -16.93 9.54
C TRP A 307 -22.09 -15.95 8.39
N MET A 308 -22.70 -14.76 8.53
CA MET A 308 -22.61 -13.68 7.55
C MET A 308 -21.19 -13.14 7.44
N SER A 309 -20.47 -13.00 8.55
CA SER A 309 -19.07 -12.57 8.57
C SER A 309 -18.16 -13.55 7.82
N ILE A 310 -18.42 -14.86 7.92
CA ILE A 310 -17.71 -15.90 7.16
C ILE A 310 -17.99 -15.73 5.67
N GLY A 311 -19.25 -15.50 5.28
CA GLY A 311 -19.64 -15.24 3.89
C GLY A 311 -18.95 -14.01 3.29
N VAL A 312 -18.96 -12.90 4.02
CA VAL A 312 -18.25 -11.66 3.63
C VAL A 312 -16.74 -11.89 3.51
N PHE A 313 -16.16 -12.66 4.44
CA PHE A 313 -14.74 -13.01 4.39
C PHE A 313 -14.37 -13.82 3.15
N ILE A 314 -15.17 -14.83 2.79
CA ILE A 314 -14.97 -15.65 1.59
C ILE A 314 -15.10 -14.78 0.34
N MET A 315 -16.14 -13.95 0.24
CA MET A 315 -16.33 -13.03 -0.89
C MET A 315 -15.18 -12.02 -1.01
N ALA A 316 -14.75 -11.43 0.10
CA ALA A 316 -13.62 -10.50 0.11
C ALA A 316 -12.31 -11.16 -0.35
N LYS A 317 -12.09 -12.42 0.03
CA LYS A 317 -10.92 -13.19 -0.42
C LYS A 317 -10.98 -13.55 -1.90
N MET A 318 -12.16 -13.88 -2.42
CA MET A 318 -12.36 -14.16 -3.85
C MET A 318 -12.18 -12.92 -4.73
N VAL A 319 -12.66 -11.78 -4.26
CA VAL A 319 -12.58 -10.50 -5.00
C VAL A 319 -11.18 -9.88 -4.93
N ASN A 320 -10.40 -10.14 -3.89
CA ASN A 320 -9.01 -9.70 -3.73
C ASN A 320 -7.99 -10.72 -4.27
N PHE A 321 -8.34 -11.45 -5.31
CA PHE A 321 -7.41 -12.32 -6.01
C PHE A 321 -6.40 -11.43 -6.76
N GLU A 322 -5.30 -11.06 -6.09
CA GLU A 322 -4.15 -10.44 -6.72
C GLU A 322 -3.34 -11.51 -7.45
N ILE A 323 -3.28 -11.39 -8.77
CA ILE A 323 -2.37 -12.13 -9.65
C ILE A 323 -0.98 -11.49 -9.62
#